data_6ab4987565f3d89ef600e7a71bd84dfa
#
_entry.id   6ab4987565f3d89ef600e7a71bd84dfa
#
_cell.length_a   1.000
_cell.length_b   1.000
_cell.length_c   1.000
_cell.angle_alpha   90.00
_cell.angle_beta   90.00
_cell.angle_gamma   90.00
#
_symmetry.space_group_name_H-M   'P 1'
#
loop_
_entity.id
_entity.type
_entity.pdbx_description
1 polymer ?
#
loop_
_entity_poly.entity_id
_entity_poly.type
_entity_poly.pdbx_seq_one_letter_code
_entity_poly.pdbx_strand_id
1 'polypeptide(L)'
;MKIELSSKFKRSFKKLASKRPDLAIITLEKVLLFSQDPHHPSLKFHKLKGELQGVWSFSVEQDIRIIVDMYKADTAILDMIGNHDEVY
;
A
#
# COMPACT_ATOMS: atom_id res chain seq x y z
N MET A 1 -14.50 0.66 1.45
CA MET A 1 -13.47 1.21 2.33
C MET A 1 -12.98 2.54 1.80
N LYS A 2 -12.89 3.52 2.67
CA LYS A 2 -12.37 4.84 2.29
C LYS A 2 -10.85 4.81 2.22
N ILE A 3 -10.27 5.39 1.19
CA ILE A 3 -8.82 5.44 0.98
C ILE A 3 -8.36 6.88 1.12
N GLU A 4 -7.36 7.10 1.96
CA GLU A 4 -6.67 8.37 2.08
C GLU A 4 -5.20 8.16 1.73
N LEU A 5 -4.55 9.20 1.18
CA LEU A 5 -3.15 9.14 0.79
C LEU A 5 -2.35 10.11 1.65
N SER A 6 -1.30 9.61 2.31
CA SER A 6 -0.39 10.48 3.05
C SER A 6 0.52 11.25 2.09
N SER A 7 1.11 12.34 2.58
CA SER A 7 2.10 13.07 1.79
C SER A 7 3.31 12.20 1.47
N LYS A 8 3.71 11.36 2.41
CA LYS A 8 4.81 10.41 2.22
C LYS A 8 4.48 9.39 1.13
N PHE A 9 3.25 8.88 1.09
CA PHE A 9 2.82 7.98 0.03
C PHE A 9 2.90 8.68 -1.33
N LYS A 10 2.39 9.90 -1.44
CA LYS A 10 2.41 10.64 -2.70
C LYS A 10 3.84 10.82 -3.21
N ARG A 11 4.78 11.13 -2.33
CA ARG A 11 6.20 11.27 -2.70
C ARG A 11 6.81 9.94 -3.13
N SER A 12 6.58 8.88 -2.36
CA SER A 12 7.14 7.56 -2.68
C SER A 12 6.55 6.99 -3.97
N PHE A 13 5.25 7.21 -4.19
CA PHE A 13 4.60 6.80 -5.44
C PHE A 13 5.17 7.56 -6.65
N LYS A 14 5.34 8.87 -6.53
CA LYS A 14 5.90 9.68 -7.60
C LYS A 14 7.32 9.23 -7.96
N LYS A 15 8.12 8.93 -6.96
CA LYS A 15 9.48 8.41 -7.17
C LYS A 15 9.45 7.07 -7.88
N LEU A 16 8.59 6.16 -7.47
CA LEU A 16 8.44 4.85 -8.08
C LEU A 16 7.97 4.97 -9.53
N ALA A 17 6.96 5.78 -9.78
CA ALA A 17 6.39 5.98 -11.11
C ALA A 17 7.40 6.61 -12.08
N SER A 18 8.26 7.48 -11.58
CA SER A 18 9.33 8.09 -12.38
C SER A 18 10.33 7.05 -12.89
N LYS A 19 10.66 6.07 -12.04
CA LYS A 19 11.62 5.00 -12.40
C LYS A 19 10.97 3.85 -13.14
N ARG A 20 9.73 3.53 -12.78
CA ARG A 20 9.01 2.37 -13.28
C ARG A 20 7.57 2.77 -13.62
N PRO A 21 7.35 3.40 -14.77
CA PRO A 21 5.99 3.82 -15.18
C PRO A 21 4.98 2.67 -15.24
N ASP A 22 5.45 1.46 -15.56
CA ASP A 22 4.63 0.25 -15.57
C ASP A 22 4.03 -0.04 -14.20
N LEU A 23 4.80 0.20 -13.14
CA LEU A 23 4.34 -0.03 -11.77
C LEU A 23 3.29 1.00 -11.34
N ALA A 24 3.28 2.19 -11.92
CA ALA A 24 2.25 3.18 -11.60
C ALA A 24 0.86 2.66 -11.94
N ILE A 25 0.72 2.06 -13.12
CA ILE A 25 -0.56 1.50 -13.57
C ILE A 25 -0.97 0.33 -12.69
N ILE A 26 -0.04 -0.59 -12.44
CA ILE A 26 -0.30 -1.76 -11.58
C ILE A 26 -0.69 -1.31 -10.18
N THR A 27 -0.02 -0.31 -9.65
CA THR A 27 -0.32 0.24 -8.31
C THR A 27 -1.75 0.75 -8.24
N LEU A 28 -2.18 1.54 -9.23
CA LEU A 28 -3.53 2.08 -9.26
C LEU A 28 -4.57 0.98 -9.33
N GLU A 29 -4.33 -0.05 -10.13
CA GLU A 29 -5.20 -1.23 -10.20
C GLU A 29 -5.31 -1.92 -8.85
N LYS A 30 -4.19 -2.11 -8.16
CA LYS A 30 -4.18 -2.79 -6.85
C LYS A 30 -4.81 -1.94 -5.75
N VAL A 31 -4.63 -0.62 -5.79
CA VAL A 31 -5.30 0.27 -4.84
C VAL A 31 -6.81 0.22 -5.03
N LEU A 32 -7.28 0.22 -6.27
CA LEU A 32 -8.71 0.08 -6.57
C LEU A 32 -9.25 -1.26 -6.07
N LEU A 33 -8.54 -2.34 -6.36
CA LEU A 33 -8.92 -3.67 -5.86
C LEU A 33 -8.98 -3.68 -4.34
N PHE A 34 -7.97 -3.12 -3.67
CA PHE A 34 -7.94 -3.04 -2.22
C PHE A 34 -9.14 -2.29 -1.65
N SER A 35 -9.54 -1.20 -2.29
CA SER A 35 -10.69 -0.41 -1.84
C SER A 35 -12.00 -1.19 -1.93
N GLN A 36 -12.11 -2.12 -2.86
CA GLN A 36 -13.33 -2.91 -3.13
C GLN A 36 -13.30 -4.27 -2.44
N ASP A 37 -12.13 -4.89 -2.35
CA ASP A 37 -11.98 -6.25 -1.81
C ASP A 37 -10.60 -6.37 -1.14
N PRO A 38 -10.45 -5.82 0.07
CA PRO A 38 -9.13 -5.78 0.73
C PRO A 38 -8.55 -7.15 1.04
N HIS A 39 -9.38 -8.18 1.14
CA HIS A 39 -8.92 -9.54 1.42
C HIS A 39 -8.76 -10.40 0.18
N HIS A 40 -8.78 -9.79 -1.01
CA HIS A 40 -8.49 -10.52 -2.24
C HIS A 40 -7.12 -11.20 -2.13
N PRO A 41 -7.00 -12.50 -2.48
CA PRO A 41 -5.77 -13.27 -2.25
C PRO A 41 -4.52 -12.65 -2.88
N SER A 42 -4.65 -12.00 -4.04
CA SER A 42 -3.50 -11.40 -4.73
C SER A 42 -2.86 -10.26 -3.95
N LEU A 43 -3.60 -9.63 -3.03
CA LEU A 43 -3.10 -8.50 -2.25
C LEU A 43 -2.26 -8.94 -1.07
N LYS A 44 -2.47 -10.15 -0.56
CA LYS A 44 -1.76 -10.65 0.64
C LYS A 44 -1.81 -9.64 1.78
N PHE A 45 -2.98 -9.02 1.97
CA PHE A 45 -3.19 -8.01 3.01
C PHE A 45 -3.03 -8.65 4.39
N HIS A 46 -2.11 -8.11 5.17
CA HIS A 46 -1.83 -8.67 6.49
C HIS A 46 -1.32 -7.59 7.44
N LYS A 47 -1.56 -7.82 8.74
CA LYS A 47 -1.07 -6.95 9.79
C LYS A 47 0.42 -7.19 10.00
N LEU A 48 1.19 -6.12 10.15
CA LEU A 48 2.60 -6.23 10.45
C LEU A 48 2.79 -6.59 11.93
N LYS A 49 3.78 -7.42 12.20
CA LYS A 49 4.10 -7.89 13.55
C LYS A 49 4.96 -6.85 14.29
N GLY A 50 4.99 -6.97 15.62
CA GLY A 50 5.83 -6.16 16.47
C GLY A 50 5.12 -4.95 17.04
N GLU A 51 5.87 -3.85 17.22
CA GLU A 51 5.39 -2.66 17.92
C GLU A 51 4.45 -1.78 17.09
N LEU A 52 4.29 -2.07 15.79
CA LEU A 52 3.54 -1.24 14.87
C LEU A 52 2.06 -1.63 14.90
N GLN A 53 1.34 -1.19 15.92
CA GLN A 53 -0.09 -1.44 16.02
C GLN A 53 -0.85 -0.67 14.95
N GLY A 54 -1.83 -1.34 14.34
CA GLY A 54 -2.65 -0.72 13.30
C GLY A 54 -1.98 -0.59 11.95
N VAL A 55 -0.77 -1.07 11.80
CA VAL A 55 -0.02 -0.99 10.54
C VAL A 55 -0.13 -2.32 9.80
N TRP A 56 -0.52 -2.21 8.54
CA TRP A 56 -0.76 -3.35 7.65
C TRP A 56 0.01 -3.15 6.36
N SER A 57 0.05 -4.18 5.54
CA SER A 57 0.74 -4.14 4.26
C SER A 57 -0.04 -4.95 3.23
N PHE A 58 -0.04 -4.50 1.97
CA PHE A 58 -0.51 -5.34 0.88
C PHE A 58 0.44 -5.27 -0.32
N SER A 59 0.40 -6.31 -1.13
CA SER A 59 1.28 -6.46 -2.29
C SER A 59 0.73 -5.75 -3.51
N VAL A 60 1.59 -5.02 -4.19
CA VAL A 60 1.30 -4.50 -5.53
C VAL A 60 1.84 -5.50 -6.57
N GLU A 61 3.07 -5.91 -6.39
CA GLU A 61 3.76 -6.89 -7.21
C GLU A 61 4.75 -7.64 -6.32
N GLN A 62 5.48 -8.61 -6.85
CA GLN A 62 6.30 -9.52 -6.06
C GLN A 62 7.17 -8.84 -5.00
N ASP A 63 7.80 -7.72 -5.34
CA ASP A 63 8.71 -7.03 -4.43
C ASP A 63 8.21 -5.63 -4.03
N ILE A 64 7.03 -5.24 -4.48
CA ILE A 64 6.48 -3.90 -4.21
C ILE A 64 5.32 -4.02 -3.24
N ARG A 65 5.40 -3.26 -2.15
CA ARG A 65 4.41 -3.28 -1.05
C ARG A 65 3.93 -1.87 -0.76
N ILE A 66 2.69 -1.79 -0.28
CA ILE A 66 2.12 -0.55 0.26
C ILE A 66 1.91 -0.76 1.76
N ILE A 67 2.40 0.18 2.55
CA ILE A 67 2.15 0.23 3.98
C ILE A 67 0.87 1.00 4.21
N VAL A 68 -0.01 0.44 5.03
CA VAL A 68 -1.35 0.95 5.28
C VAL A 68 -1.53 1.17 6.77
N ASP A 69 -2.02 2.34 7.14
CA ASP A 69 -2.41 2.64 8.51
C ASP A 69 -3.92 2.47 8.64
N MET A 70 -4.34 1.58 9.52
CA MET A 70 -5.74 1.22 9.74
C MET A 70 -6.25 1.70 11.11
N TYR A 71 -5.77 2.83 11.58
CA TYR A 71 -6.16 3.31 12.91
C TYR A 71 -7.62 3.75 13.01
N LYS A 72 -8.26 4.08 11.88
CA LYS A 72 -9.68 4.40 11.82
C LYS A 72 -10.47 3.27 11.20
N ALA A 73 -11.65 3.00 11.74
CA ALA A 73 -12.59 2.05 11.12
C ALA A 73 -12.98 2.56 9.73
N ASP A 74 -13.07 1.67 8.78
CA ASP A 74 -13.49 1.94 7.40
C ASP A 74 -12.58 2.88 6.61
N THR A 75 -11.42 3.28 7.18
CA THR A 75 -10.49 4.16 6.49
C THR A 75 -9.10 3.53 6.49
N ALA A 76 -8.54 3.41 5.29
CA ALA A 76 -7.17 2.97 5.10
C ALA A 76 -6.35 4.17 4.63
N ILE A 77 -5.30 4.51 5.39
CA ILE A 77 -4.36 5.55 4.98
C ILE A 77 -3.17 4.86 4.35
N LEU A 78 -2.98 5.06 3.04
CA LEU A 78 -1.80 4.55 2.36
C LEU A 78 -0.63 5.44 2.74
N ASP A 79 0.33 4.86 3.48
CA ASP A 79 1.41 5.62 4.09
C ASP A 79 2.67 5.68 3.23
N MET A 80 3.00 4.58 2.56
CA MET A 80 4.23 4.48 1.79
C MET A 80 4.13 3.34 0.78
N ILE A 81 4.81 3.49 -0.35
CA ILE A 81 5.00 2.41 -1.32
C ILE A 81 6.50 2.28 -1.62
N GLY A 82 6.97 1.06 -1.77
CA GLY A 82 8.35 0.78 -2.09
C GLY A 82 8.62 -0.71 -2.13
N ASN A 83 9.90 -1.07 -2.31
CA ASN A 83 10.28 -2.47 -2.23
C ASN A 83 10.36 -2.90 -0.75
N HIS A 84 10.53 -4.19 -0.52
CA HIS A 84 10.56 -4.75 0.83
C HIS A 84 11.58 -4.02 1.74
N ASP A 85 12.78 -3.75 1.23
CA ASP A 85 13.82 -3.11 2.03
C ASP A 85 13.51 -1.63 2.30
N GLU A 86 12.79 -0.96 1.40
CA GLU A 86 12.44 0.44 1.58
C GLU A 86 11.32 0.65 2.60
N VAL A 87 10.38 -0.30 2.71
CA VAL A 87 9.20 -0.12 3.56
C VAL A 87 9.29 -0.86 4.88
N TYR A 88 10.11 -1.86 4.99
CA TYR A 88 10.36 -2.62 6.20
C TYR A 88 11.77 -2.37 6.73
#